data_1a45e44112fbdb35e1819905693e3c97
#
_entry.id   1a45e44112fbdb35e1819905693e3c97
#
_cell.length_a   1.000
_cell.length_b   1.000
_cell.length_c   1.000
_cell.angle_alpha   90.00
_cell.angle_beta   90.00
_cell.angle_gamma   90.00
#
_symmetry.space_group_name_H-M   'P 1'
#
loop_
_entity.id
_entity.type
_entity.pdbx_description
1 polymer ?
#
loop_
_entity_poly.entity_id
_entity_poly.type
_entity_poly.pdbx_seq_one_letter_code
_entity_poly.pdbx_strand_id
1 'polypeptide(L)'
;MTTDPQTTAWLDQEDAHTARLVREHRFTVTYIRGEEPGEPAFGYTTGLFGLGHPELVVVGLSRDPTYSMLDRTARMVVDGRDLVPGEQLTWADWEGSLIVEALPNPGEILFGANRFYLRPAEFSVPAYQLTWPHDDGLFPWDDGYRCRPECQPRPGTWHA
;
A
#
# COMPACT_ATOMS: atom_id res chain seq x y z
N MET A 1 -23.10 -19.39 5.62
CA MET A 1 -23.40 -18.07 6.19
C MET A 1 -23.84 -17.15 5.07
N THR A 2 -25.06 -16.65 5.12
CA THR A 2 -25.58 -15.73 4.11
C THR A 2 -25.15 -14.31 4.44
N THR A 3 -24.46 -13.67 3.50
CA THR A 3 -24.10 -12.25 3.63
C THR A 3 -25.37 -11.40 3.50
N ASP A 4 -25.50 -10.38 4.32
CA ASP A 4 -26.62 -9.46 4.27
C ASP A 4 -26.71 -8.82 2.87
N PRO A 5 -27.92 -8.74 2.26
CA PRO A 5 -28.09 -8.18 0.91
C PRO A 5 -27.60 -6.74 0.76
N GLN A 6 -27.70 -5.91 1.80
CA GLN A 6 -27.20 -4.54 1.77
C GLN A 6 -25.67 -4.52 1.72
N THR A 7 -25.03 -5.38 2.50
CA THR A 7 -23.56 -5.51 2.50
C THR A 7 -23.09 -6.02 1.14
N THR A 8 -23.79 -7.00 0.55
CA THR A 8 -23.47 -7.51 -0.79
C THR A 8 -23.58 -6.40 -1.84
N ALA A 9 -24.67 -5.63 -1.82
CA ALA A 9 -24.86 -4.53 -2.76
C ALA A 9 -23.77 -3.46 -2.63
N TRP A 10 -23.40 -3.11 -1.40
CA TRP A 10 -22.32 -2.16 -1.14
C TRP A 10 -20.97 -2.67 -1.67
N LEU A 11 -20.62 -3.92 -1.41
CA LEU A 11 -19.40 -4.54 -1.91
C LEU A 11 -19.36 -4.58 -3.44
N ASP A 12 -20.50 -4.89 -4.08
CA ASP A 12 -20.58 -4.88 -5.54
C ASP A 12 -20.37 -3.48 -6.12
N GLN A 13 -20.89 -2.44 -5.46
CA GLN A 13 -20.65 -1.06 -5.85
C GLN A 13 -19.17 -0.66 -5.69
N GLU A 14 -18.54 -1.07 -4.60
CA GLU A 14 -17.12 -0.83 -4.37
C GLU A 14 -16.26 -1.53 -5.42
N ASP A 15 -16.57 -2.77 -5.75
CA ASP A 15 -15.86 -3.53 -6.78
C ASP A 15 -16.01 -2.87 -8.15
N ALA A 16 -17.22 -2.40 -8.50
CA ALA A 16 -17.46 -1.71 -9.76
C ALA A 16 -16.72 -0.38 -9.82
N HIS A 17 -16.68 0.36 -8.72
CA HIS A 17 -15.92 1.61 -8.62
C HIS A 17 -14.43 1.37 -8.79
N THR A 18 -13.88 0.38 -8.11
CA THR A 18 -12.47 -0.01 -8.24
C THR A 18 -12.15 -0.41 -9.67
N ALA A 19 -12.99 -1.24 -10.29
CA ALA A 19 -12.80 -1.67 -11.68
C ALA A 19 -12.76 -0.48 -12.65
N ARG A 20 -13.64 0.51 -12.44
CA ARG A 20 -13.66 1.73 -13.26
C ARG A 20 -12.36 2.53 -13.11
N LEU A 21 -11.90 2.76 -11.88
CA LEU A 21 -10.67 3.52 -11.61
C LEU A 21 -9.43 2.82 -12.17
N VAL A 22 -9.34 1.51 -12.02
CA VAL A 22 -8.24 0.71 -12.59
C VAL A 22 -8.25 0.79 -14.11
N ARG A 23 -9.43 0.73 -14.73
CA ARG A 23 -9.57 0.84 -16.18
C ARG A 23 -9.17 2.22 -16.69
N GLU A 24 -9.54 3.29 -15.99
CA GLU A 24 -9.28 4.67 -16.41
C GLU A 24 -7.84 5.11 -16.10
N HIS A 25 -7.31 4.72 -14.94
CA HIS A 25 -6.04 5.23 -14.40
C HIS A 25 -4.96 4.16 -14.23
N ARG A 26 -5.26 2.91 -14.52
CA ARG A 26 -4.40 1.73 -14.36
C ARG A 26 -4.28 1.24 -12.93
N PHE A 27 -4.52 2.08 -11.95
CA PHE A 27 -4.52 1.73 -10.53
C PHE A 27 -5.43 2.65 -9.74
N THR A 28 -5.74 2.24 -8.52
CA THR A 28 -6.39 3.09 -7.52
C THR A 28 -5.71 2.90 -6.17
N VAL A 29 -5.90 3.86 -5.27
CA VAL A 29 -5.35 3.85 -3.91
C VAL A 29 -6.50 3.71 -2.92
N THR A 30 -6.34 2.77 -1.99
CA THR A 30 -7.23 2.59 -0.85
C THR A 30 -6.51 3.04 0.42
N TYR A 31 -7.13 3.89 1.22
CA TYR A 31 -6.59 4.33 2.50
C TYR A 31 -7.48 3.85 3.64
N ILE A 32 -6.87 3.24 4.65
CA ILE A 32 -7.55 2.70 5.82
C ILE A 32 -7.04 3.42 7.06
N ARG A 33 -7.94 4.04 7.79
CA ARG A 33 -7.64 4.65 9.09
C ARG A 33 -7.66 3.56 10.16
N GLY A 34 -6.73 3.65 11.11
CA GLY A 34 -6.81 2.83 12.30
C GLY A 34 -8.05 3.24 13.12
N GLU A 35 -8.88 2.29 13.49
CA GLU A 35 -10.11 2.55 14.26
C GLU A 35 -9.84 2.55 15.75
N GLU A 36 -8.88 1.76 16.21
CA GLU A 36 -8.55 1.61 17.62
C GLU A 36 -7.15 2.14 17.92
N PRO A 37 -6.88 2.56 19.18
CA PRO A 37 -5.54 2.99 19.57
C PRO A 37 -4.51 1.88 19.32
N GLY A 38 -3.43 2.24 18.62
CA GLY A 38 -2.36 1.30 18.27
C GLY A 38 -2.52 0.62 16.91
N GLU A 39 -3.69 0.76 16.26
CA GLU A 39 -3.84 0.29 14.88
C GLU A 39 -3.21 1.31 13.93
N PRO A 40 -2.28 0.86 13.06
CA PRO A 40 -1.67 1.79 12.11
C PRO A 40 -2.64 2.17 11.00
N ALA A 41 -2.59 3.43 10.57
CA ALA A 41 -3.19 3.84 9.32
C ALA A 41 -2.30 3.36 8.17
N PHE A 42 -2.89 2.97 7.05
CA PHE A 42 -2.13 2.51 5.90
C PHE A 42 -2.89 2.72 4.61
N GLY A 43 -2.17 2.64 3.50
CA GLY A 43 -2.77 2.66 2.17
C GLY A 43 -2.09 1.65 1.26
N TYR A 44 -2.80 1.24 0.22
CA TYR A 44 -2.25 0.33 -0.78
C TYR A 44 -2.85 0.60 -2.15
N THR A 45 -2.16 0.12 -3.18
CA THR A 45 -2.64 0.18 -4.56
C THR A 45 -3.43 -1.07 -4.93
N THR A 46 -4.32 -0.92 -5.89
CA THR A 46 -4.97 -2.01 -6.62
C THR A 46 -4.87 -1.68 -8.10
N GLY A 47 -4.38 -2.62 -8.90
CA GLY A 47 -4.23 -2.47 -10.34
C GLY A 47 -2.85 -2.85 -10.85
N LEU A 48 -1.79 -2.71 -10.06
CA LEU A 48 -0.43 -3.01 -10.50
C LEU A 48 -0.22 -4.50 -10.72
N PHE A 49 -0.87 -5.35 -9.94
CA PHE A 49 -0.82 -6.80 -10.14
C PHE A 49 -1.28 -7.18 -11.56
N GLY A 50 -2.29 -6.51 -12.09
CA GLY A 50 -2.75 -6.71 -13.45
C GLY A 50 -1.74 -6.32 -14.53
N LEU A 51 -0.73 -5.52 -14.16
CA LEU A 51 0.39 -5.14 -15.02
C LEU A 51 1.61 -6.06 -14.83
N GLY A 52 1.49 -7.10 -14.00
CA GLY A 52 2.58 -8.01 -13.70
C GLY A 52 3.54 -7.53 -12.62
N HIS A 53 3.11 -6.60 -11.78
CA HIS A 53 3.94 -5.98 -10.74
C HIS A 53 3.27 -6.12 -9.37
N PRO A 54 4.04 -6.31 -8.27
CA PRO A 54 3.45 -6.27 -6.93
C PRO A 54 2.71 -4.96 -6.65
N GLU A 55 1.68 -5.04 -5.83
CA GLU A 55 1.03 -3.84 -5.32
C GLU A 55 1.94 -3.13 -4.34
N LEU A 56 1.62 -1.89 -3.99
CA LEU A 56 2.43 -1.04 -3.12
C LEU A 56 1.66 -0.70 -1.84
N VAL A 57 2.37 -0.62 -0.71
CA VAL A 57 1.80 -0.31 0.60
C VAL A 57 2.63 0.78 1.27
N VAL A 58 1.95 1.72 1.92
CA VAL A 58 2.55 2.71 2.83
C VAL A 58 1.81 2.64 4.16
N VAL A 59 2.54 2.58 5.27
CA VAL A 59 1.97 2.47 6.62
C VAL A 59 2.51 3.56 7.54
N GLY A 60 1.65 4.08 8.42
CA GLY A 60 2.05 4.98 9.49
C GLY A 60 1.84 6.46 9.21
N LEU A 61 1.29 6.83 8.07
CA LEU A 61 1.08 8.22 7.68
C LEU A 61 -0.41 8.55 7.54
N SER A 62 -0.72 9.84 7.53
CA SER A 62 -2.05 10.33 7.22
C SER A 62 -2.37 10.15 5.73
N ARG A 63 -3.61 10.44 5.35
CA ARG A 63 -4.13 10.18 4.02
C ARG A 63 -3.32 10.84 2.90
N ASP A 64 -3.04 12.14 3.01
CA ASP A 64 -2.45 12.89 1.89
C ASP A 64 -1.03 12.45 1.56
N PRO A 65 -0.10 12.33 2.53
CA PRO A 65 1.22 11.81 2.21
C PRO A 65 1.21 10.34 1.76
N THR A 66 0.35 9.50 2.34
CA THR A 66 0.18 8.12 1.88
C THR A 66 -0.24 8.08 0.42
N TYR A 67 -1.25 8.85 0.07
CA TYR A 67 -1.75 8.93 -1.30
C TYR A 67 -0.65 9.44 -2.26
N SER A 68 0.06 10.50 -1.87
CA SER A 68 1.11 11.09 -2.71
C SER A 68 2.25 10.09 -2.98
N MET A 69 2.71 9.38 -1.96
CA MET A 69 3.79 8.40 -2.12
C MET A 69 3.36 7.23 -3.00
N LEU A 70 2.14 6.71 -2.79
CA LEU A 70 1.63 5.61 -3.60
C LEU A 70 1.38 6.04 -5.04
N ASP A 71 0.79 7.21 -5.25
CA ASP A 71 0.51 7.71 -6.60
C ASP A 71 1.80 7.92 -7.40
N ARG A 72 2.79 8.60 -6.83
CA ARG A 72 4.08 8.83 -7.49
C ARG A 72 4.75 7.53 -7.90
N THR A 73 4.81 6.58 -6.97
CA THR A 73 5.49 5.31 -7.20
C THR A 73 4.72 4.42 -8.17
N ALA A 74 3.40 4.36 -8.04
CA ALA A 74 2.56 3.58 -8.95
C ALA A 74 2.65 4.10 -10.39
N ARG A 75 2.74 5.40 -10.60
CA ARG A 75 2.92 5.97 -11.94
C ARG A 75 4.23 5.53 -12.59
N MET A 76 5.31 5.39 -11.82
CA MET A 76 6.56 4.85 -12.34
C MET A 76 6.37 3.42 -12.83
N VAL A 77 5.61 2.60 -12.08
CA VAL A 77 5.31 1.22 -12.48
C VAL A 77 4.45 1.18 -13.74
N VAL A 78 3.41 2.02 -13.80
CA VAL A 78 2.55 2.14 -14.99
C VAL A 78 3.37 2.52 -16.23
N ASP A 79 4.38 3.37 -16.05
CA ASP A 79 5.27 3.82 -17.12
C ASP A 79 6.32 2.77 -17.49
N GLY A 80 6.29 1.60 -16.87
CA GLY A 80 7.12 0.46 -17.26
C GLY A 80 8.28 0.13 -16.34
N ARG A 81 8.41 0.81 -15.20
CA ARG A 81 9.50 0.52 -14.27
C ARG A 81 9.18 -0.68 -13.39
N ASP A 82 10.09 -1.63 -13.32
CA ASP A 82 10.05 -2.74 -12.37
C ASP A 82 10.82 -2.34 -11.11
N LEU A 83 10.13 -2.26 -9.97
CA LEU A 83 10.77 -1.97 -8.70
C LEU A 83 11.44 -3.22 -8.14
N VAL A 84 12.55 -3.03 -7.47
CA VAL A 84 13.34 -4.11 -6.86
C VAL A 84 13.47 -3.84 -5.36
N PRO A 85 13.22 -4.84 -4.49
CA PRO A 85 13.43 -4.66 -3.05
C PRO A 85 14.86 -4.19 -2.76
N GLY A 86 14.97 -3.19 -1.89
CA GLY A 86 16.22 -2.57 -1.52
C GLY A 86 16.57 -1.31 -2.29
N GLU A 87 15.89 -1.03 -3.43
CA GLU A 87 16.20 0.20 -4.17
C GLU A 87 15.64 1.43 -3.48
N GLN A 88 16.34 2.53 -3.66
CA GLN A 88 15.93 3.84 -3.18
C GLN A 88 15.29 4.62 -4.32
N LEU A 89 14.09 5.16 -4.06
CA LEU A 89 13.35 5.98 -5.01
C LEU A 89 13.49 7.45 -4.65
N THR A 90 13.80 8.27 -5.64
CA THR A 90 13.90 9.72 -5.51
C THR A 90 13.19 10.41 -6.67
N TRP A 91 12.75 11.65 -6.45
CA TRP A 91 12.09 12.46 -7.48
C TRP A 91 12.67 13.87 -7.45
N ALA A 92 12.78 14.50 -8.62
CA ALA A 92 13.36 15.83 -8.75
C ALA A 92 12.56 16.93 -8.04
N ASP A 93 11.25 16.74 -7.91
CA ASP A 93 10.30 17.70 -7.33
C ASP A 93 9.97 17.41 -5.85
N TRP A 94 10.65 16.43 -5.24
CA TRP A 94 10.40 16.03 -3.86
C TRP A 94 11.73 15.71 -3.16
N GLU A 95 11.96 16.35 -2.01
CA GLU A 95 13.22 16.19 -1.27
C GLU A 95 13.34 14.85 -0.54
N GLY A 96 12.21 14.16 -0.34
CA GLY A 96 12.20 12.86 0.32
C GLY A 96 12.69 11.74 -0.56
N SER A 97 12.85 10.57 0.05
CA SER A 97 13.15 9.33 -0.65
C SER A 97 12.37 8.18 -0.03
N LEU A 98 12.19 7.10 -0.77
CA LEU A 98 11.54 5.89 -0.29
C LEU A 98 12.45 4.70 -0.56
N ILE A 99 12.41 3.71 0.32
CA ILE A 99 13.09 2.43 0.11
C ILE A 99 12.03 1.37 -0.14
N VAL A 100 12.21 0.60 -1.20
CA VAL A 100 11.32 -0.52 -1.53
C VAL A 100 11.70 -1.73 -0.70
N GLU A 101 10.72 -2.30 0.01
CA GLU A 101 10.93 -3.51 0.80
C GLU A 101 9.88 -4.57 0.46
N ALA A 102 10.28 -5.83 0.44
CA ALA A 102 9.33 -6.93 0.28
C ALA A 102 8.41 -7.01 1.50
N LEU A 103 7.10 -7.20 1.26
CA LEU A 103 6.10 -7.36 2.32
C LEU A 103 5.77 -8.85 2.44
N PRO A 104 6.15 -9.53 3.54
CA PRO A 104 5.99 -10.98 3.63
C PRO A 104 4.56 -11.45 3.91
N ASN A 105 3.66 -10.55 4.38
CA ASN A 105 2.30 -10.90 4.78
C ASN A 105 1.22 -10.05 4.07
N PRO A 106 1.23 -9.98 2.72
CA PRO A 106 0.28 -9.12 2.01
C PRO A 106 -1.18 -9.58 2.19
N GLY A 107 -1.43 -10.87 2.39
CA GLY A 107 -2.77 -11.40 2.60
C GLY A 107 -3.46 -10.93 3.87
N GLU A 108 -2.71 -10.41 4.83
CA GLU A 108 -3.24 -9.85 6.07
C GLU A 108 -3.48 -8.33 5.98
N ILE A 109 -3.22 -7.73 4.82
CA ILE A 109 -3.23 -6.28 4.65
C ILE A 109 -4.08 -5.83 3.46
N LEU A 110 -3.83 -6.38 2.27
CA LEU A 110 -4.42 -5.91 1.02
C LEU A 110 -5.78 -6.58 0.73
N PHE A 111 -6.71 -6.46 1.65
CA PHE A 111 -8.01 -7.15 1.53
C PHE A 111 -8.79 -6.73 0.29
N GLY A 112 -8.83 -5.41 -0.01
CA GLY A 112 -9.55 -4.91 -1.18
C GLY A 112 -8.91 -5.31 -2.50
N ALA A 113 -7.59 -5.33 -2.57
CA ALA A 113 -6.88 -5.79 -3.78
C ALA A 113 -7.12 -7.28 -4.01
N ASN A 114 -7.02 -8.10 -2.96
CA ASN A 114 -7.27 -9.53 -3.06
C ASN A 114 -8.72 -9.82 -3.46
N ARG A 115 -9.67 -9.04 -2.93
CA ARG A 115 -11.06 -9.14 -3.34
C ARG A 115 -11.24 -8.82 -4.82
N PHE A 116 -10.60 -7.75 -5.30
CA PHE A 116 -10.68 -7.34 -6.70
C PHE A 116 -10.15 -8.42 -7.65
N TYR A 117 -9.05 -9.06 -7.30
CA TYR A 117 -8.44 -10.11 -8.11
C TYR A 117 -8.96 -11.51 -7.77
N LEU A 118 -9.95 -11.64 -6.90
CA LEU A 118 -10.55 -12.91 -6.46
C LEU A 118 -9.49 -13.87 -5.91
N ARG A 119 -8.59 -13.36 -5.07
CA ARG A 119 -7.52 -14.13 -4.47
C ARG A 119 -7.77 -14.32 -2.97
N PRO A 120 -7.68 -15.56 -2.45
CA PRO A 120 -7.73 -15.77 -1.00
C PRO A 120 -6.44 -15.30 -0.35
N ALA A 121 -6.48 -15.07 0.97
CA ALA A 121 -5.34 -14.54 1.72
C ALA A 121 -4.08 -15.40 1.60
N GLU A 122 -4.24 -16.73 1.51
CA GLU A 122 -3.12 -17.68 1.37
C GLU A 122 -2.43 -17.55 0.01
N PHE A 123 -3.12 -17.03 -0.98
CA PHE A 123 -2.60 -16.81 -2.34
C PHE A 123 -2.74 -15.35 -2.72
N SER A 124 -2.41 -14.47 -1.78
CA SER A 124 -2.50 -13.02 -1.95
C SER A 124 -1.72 -12.52 -3.14
N VAL A 125 -2.18 -11.39 -3.71
CA VAL A 125 -1.31 -10.59 -4.57
C VAL A 125 -0.04 -10.24 -3.80
N PRO A 126 1.13 -10.26 -4.44
CA PRO A 126 2.36 -9.81 -3.80
C PRO A 126 2.34 -8.30 -3.60
N ALA A 127 3.11 -7.81 -2.64
CA ALA A 127 3.20 -6.38 -2.38
C ALA A 127 4.59 -5.99 -1.89
N TYR A 128 4.96 -4.74 -2.18
CA TYR A 128 6.12 -4.08 -1.61
C TYR A 128 5.65 -3.00 -0.65
N GLN A 129 6.33 -2.89 0.50
CA GLN A 129 6.14 -1.77 1.42
C GLN A 129 7.13 -0.67 1.08
N LEU A 130 6.64 0.55 0.90
CA LEU A 130 7.47 1.72 0.66
C LEU A 130 7.81 2.33 2.01
N THR A 131 9.06 2.18 2.44
CA THR A 131 9.53 2.69 3.72
C THR A 131 10.00 4.12 3.55
N TRP A 132 9.43 5.01 4.38
CA TRP A 132 9.69 6.45 4.32
C TRP A 132 10.61 6.87 5.47
N PRO A 133 11.44 7.91 5.26
CA PRO A 133 12.32 8.43 6.32
C PRO A 133 11.57 9.38 7.24
N HIS A 134 12.05 9.53 8.46
CA HIS A 134 11.60 10.58 9.37
C HIS A 134 12.00 11.96 8.84
N ASP A 135 11.51 13.04 9.46
CA ASP A 135 11.75 14.42 9.02
C ASP A 135 13.24 14.77 8.93
N ASP A 136 14.08 14.12 9.72
CA ASP A 136 15.54 14.29 9.71
C ASP A 136 16.24 13.48 8.59
N GLY A 137 15.48 12.76 7.77
CA GLY A 137 16.00 11.91 6.69
C GLY A 137 16.45 10.53 7.13
N LEU A 138 16.31 10.18 8.41
CA LEU A 138 16.70 8.87 8.91
C LEU A 138 15.61 7.83 8.70
N PHE A 139 16.03 6.66 8.23
CA PHE A 139 15.16 5.47 8.10
C PHE A 139 15.14 4.66 9.39
N PRO A 140 14.18 3.74 9.57
CA PRO A 140 14.06 2.96 10.82
C PRO A 140 15.31 2.17 11.24
N TRP A 141 16.18 1.85 10.29
CA TRP A 141 17.42 1.10 10.57
C TRP A 141 18.65 1.99 10.79
N ASP A 142 18.51 3.31 10.64
CA ASP A 142 19.62 4.22 10.79
C ASP A 142 19.90 4.54 12.26
N ASP A 143 21.18 4.71 12.59
CA ASP A 143 21.57 5.18 13.92
C ASP A 143 20.98 6.56 14.18
N GLY A 144 20.40 6.75 15.36
CA GLY A 144 19.77 8.01 15.72
C GLY A 144 18.29 8.13 15.33
N TYR A 145 17.70 7.11 14.70
CA TYR A 145 16.26 7.09 14.43
C TYR A 145 15.48 7.15 15.74
N ARG A 146 14.64 8.17 15.90
CA ARG A 146 14.01 8.50 17.19
C ARG A 146 12.55 8.09 17.30
N CYS A 147 11.94 7.64 16.20
CA CYS A 147 10.54 7.26 16.24
C CYS A 147 10.39 5.84 16.82
N ARG A 148 9.26 5.61 17.51
CA ARG A 148 8.93 4.28 18.02
C ARG A 148 8.58 3.33 16.87
N PRO A 149 8.68 2.00 17.07
CA PRO A 149 8.26 1.04 16.04
C PRO A 149 6.83 1.27 15.54
N GLU A 150 5.94 1.78 16.40
CA GLU A 150 4.54 2.05 16.05
C GLU A 150 4.38 3.21 15.06
N CYS A 151 5.37 4.09 14.93
CA CYS A 151 5.31 5.21 13.97
C CYS A 151 5.28 4.71 12.55
N GLN A 152 6.11 3.72 12.27
CA GLN A 152 6.19 3.05 10.97
C GLN A 152 6.52 1.58 11.20
N PRO A 153 5.51 0.71 11.33
CA PRO A 153 5.75 -0.72 11.51
C PRO A 153 6.56 -1.31 10.36
N ARG A 154 7.50 -2.17 10.70
CA ARG A 154 8.36 -2.84 9.73
C ARG A 154 7.59 -3.92 8.96
N PRO A 155 8.00 -4.23 7.72
CA PRO A 155 7.37 -5.31 6.96
C PRO A 155 7.32 -6.62 7.74
N GLY A 156 6.14 -7.24 7.78
CA GLY A 156 5.94 -8.51 8.49
C GLY A 156 5.62 -8.38 9.97
N THR A 157 5.65 -7.17 10.53
CA THR A 157 5.41 -6.95 11.98
C THR A 157 4.02 -6.40 12.29
N TRP A 158 3.18 -6.22 11.29
CA TRP A 158 1.85 -5.65 11.46
C TRP A 158 0.84 -6.27 10.50
N HIS A 159 -0.43 -6.06 10.75
CA HIS A 159 -1.53 -6.48 9.90
C HIS A 159 -2.68 -5.47 9.99
N ALA A 160 -3.61 -5.57 9.07
CA ALA A 160 -4.82 -4.74 9.08
C ALA A 160 -5.83 -5.24 10.12
#